data_aceb83a3f1e70760ef31351e76444874
#
_entry.id   aceb83a3f1e70760ef31351e76444874
#
_cell.length_a   1.000
_cell.length_b   1.000
_cell.length_c   1.000
_cell.angle_alpha   90.00
_cell.angle_beta   90.00
_cell.angle_gamma   90.00
#
_symmetry.space_group_name_H-M   'P 1'
#
loop_
_entity.id
_entity.type
_entity.pdbx_description
1 polymer ?
#
loop_
_entity_poly.entity_id
_entity_poly.type
_entity_poly.pdbx_seq_one_letter_code
_entity_poly.pdbx_strand_id
1 'polypeptide(L)'
;MNALQHGAPAAGSRLEVSGLQKTYGSRKVVKEVHLAVGAGEVVGLLGPNGAGKTTTFYMVVGLVRADAGEISIDGVAVHGKPIHQRARMGLSYLPQEASIFRKLNVAENIRAVLELQIGADGKPLKNGVIEEKLNQLLHDLSIEKLRDSPAPALSGGERRRVEIARALATQPRFILLDEPFAGVDPIAVIEIQRIIGFLKSRGIGVLITDHNVREMLGICDRAYIISEGRVLAEGTPAEIVENADVRRVYLGEHFRM
;
A
#
# COMPACT_ATOMS: atom_id res chain seq x y z
N MET A 1 33.15 -4.77 -1.98
CA MET A 1 32.04 -4.25 -2.78
C MET A 1 30.96 -5.33 -2.79
N ASN A 2 30.15 -5.39 -1.76
CA ASN A 2 28.94 -6.23 -1.73
C ASN A 2 27.78 -5.27 -1.51
N ALA A 3 27.01 -5.04 -2.59
CA ALA A 3 25.73 -4.36 -2.49
C ALA A 3 24.91 -5.12 -1.45
N LEU A 4 24.51 -4.41 -0.40
CA LEU A 4 23.54 -4.91 0.57
C LEU A 4 22.32 -5.31 -0.22
N GLN A 5 22.12 -6.59 -0.41
CA GLN A 5 20.87 -7.16 -0.87
C GLN A 5 19.85 -6.82 0.21
N HIS A 6 19.23 -5.65 0.07
CA HIS A 6 17.93 -5.40 0.63
C HIS A 6 17.08 -6.48 0.01
N GLY A 7 16.56 -7.41 0.81
CA GLY A 7 15.80 -8.53 0.30
C GLY A 7 14.62 -8.01 -0.50
N ALA A 8 14.83 -7.89 -1.81
CA ALA A 8 13.72 -7.77 -2.73
C ALA A 8 12.76 -8.92 -2.42
N PRO A 9 11.44 -8.68 -2.42
CA PRO A 9 10.48 -9.76 -2.29
C PRO A 9 10.90 -10.89 -3.21
N ALA A 10 10.91 -12.13 -2.70
CA ALA A 10 11.29 -13.28 -3.52
C ALA A 10 10.46 -13.24 -4.81
N ALA A 11 11.08 -13.45 -5.95
CA ALA A 11 10.38 -13.55 -7.22
C ALA A 11 9.25 -14.59 -7.04
N GLY A 12 7.98 -14.15 -7.20
CA GLY A 12 6.80 -14.98 -6.95
C GLY A 12 6.09 -14.74 -5.62
N SER A 13 6.53 -13.78 -4.78
CA SER A 13 5.80 -13.42 -3.56
C SER A 13 4.38 -12.96 -3.89
N ARG A 14 3.38 -13.41 -3.11
CA ARG A 14 1.96 -13.15 -3.39
C ARG A 14 1.15 -12.88 -2.13
N LEU A 15 0.40 -11.79 -2.16
CA LEU A 15 -0.69 -11.51 -1.22
C LEU A 15 -1.98 -12.03 -1.85
N GLU A 16 -2.68 -12.91 -1.16
CA GLU A 16 -3.92 -13.52 -1.65
C GLU A 16 -5.06 -13.30 -0.67
N VAL A 17 -6.23 -13.06 -1.23
CA VAL A 17 -7.49 -12.86 -0.52
C VAL A 17 -8.52 -13.78 -1.15
N SER A 18 -9.16 -14.61 -0.36
CA SER A 18 -10.15 -15.58 -0.83
C SER A 18 -11.42 -15.56 0.01
N GLY A 19 -12.55 -15.32 -0.67
CA GLY A 19 -13.88 -15.45 -0.09
C GLY A 19 -14.17 -14.51 1.09
N LEU A 20 -13.56 -13.29 1.13
CA LEU A 20 -13.76 -12.36 2.23
C LEU A 20 -15.22 -11.95 2.38
N GLN A 21 -15.69 -11.95 3.63
CA GLN A 21 -17.04 -11.53 3.99
C GLN A 21 -17.00 -10.61 5.20
N LYS A 22 -17.95 -9.64 5.22
CA LYS A 22 -18.15 -8.73 6.35
C LYS A 22 -19.60 -8.27 6.44
N THR A 23 -20.14 -8.37 7.64
CA THR A 23 -21.49 -7.92 7.99
C THR A 23 -21.41 -6.92 9.14
N TYR A 24 -22.13 -5.83 9.05
CA TYR A 24 -22.33 -4.85 10.12
C TYR A 24 -23.82 -4.80 10.45
N GLY A 25 -24.19 -5.22 11.66
CA GLY A 25 -25.58 -5.40 12.05
C GLY A 25 -26.28 -6.40 11.11
N SER A 26 -27.34 -5.95 10.41
CA SER A 26 -28.04 -6.76 9.40
C SER A 26 -27.50 -6.61 7.98
N ARG A 27 -26.58 -5.67 7.73
CA ARG A 27 -26.09 -5.36 6.39
C ARG A 27 -24.81 -6.13 6.07
N LYS A 28 -24.85 -7.05 5.10
CA LYS A 28 -23.68 -7.72 4.54
C LYS A 28 -23.01 -6.78 3.52
N VAL A 29 -21.91 -6.13 3.95
CA VAL A 29 -21.20 -5.09 3.17
C VAL A 29 -20.20 -5.73 2.22
N VAL A 30 -19.51 -6.78 2.63
CA VAL A 30 -18.65 -7.60 1.77
C VAL A 30 -19.24 -9.00 1.75
N LYS A 31 -19.61 -9.48 0.57
CA LYS A 31 -20.36 -10.73 0.42
C LYS A 31 -19.45 -11.90 0.06
N GLU A 32 -18.50 -11.65 -0.84
CA GLU A 32 -17.52 -12.63 -1.29
C GLU A 32 -16.50 -11.88 -2.19
N VAL A 33 -15.32 -11.58 -1.65
CA VAL A 33 -14.29 -10.88 -2.40
C VAL A 33 -13.05 -11.75 -2.49
N HIS A 34 -12.56 -11.88 -3.72
CA HIS A 34 -11.28 -12.50 -4.04
C HIS A 34 -10.40 -11.45 -4.72
N LEU A 35 -9.15 -11.37 -4.32
CA LEU A 35 -8.14 -10.56 -5.01
C LEU A 35 -6.74 -11.08 -4.71
N ALA A 36 -5.80 -10.72 -5.57
CA ALA A 36 -4.39 -11.05 -5.34
C ALA A 36 -3.51 -9.88 -5.78
N VAL A 37 -2.32 -9.80 -5.18
CA VAL A 37 -1.26 -8.84 -5.52
C VAL A 37 0.04 -9.60 -5.61
N GLY A 38 0.72 -9.52 -6.74
CA GLY A 38 2.05 -10.09 -6.96
C GLY A 38 3.18 -9.15 -6.52
N ALA A 39 4.37 -9.70 -6.34
CA ALA A 39 5.58 -8.92 -6.14
C ALA A 39 5.83 -8.01 -7.35
N GLY A 40 6.09 -6.72 -7.11
CA GLY A 40 6.31 -5.74 -8.18
C GLY A 40 5.09 -5.45 -9.05
N GLU A 41 3.89 -5.78 -8.57
CA GLU A 41 2.62 -5.50 -9.23
C GLU A 41 1.91 -4.34 -8.52
N VAL A 42 1.30 -3.43 -9.29
CA VAL A 42 0.42 -2.38 -8.78
C VAL A 42 -1.02 -2.76 -9.08
N VAL A 43 -1.81 -2.99 -8.05
CA VAL A 43 -3.21 -3.41 -8.14
C VAL A 43 -4.14 -2.34 -7.58
N GLY A 44 -5.12 -1.94 -8.37
CA GLY A 44 -6.18 -1.01 -7.97
C GLY A 44 -7.41 -1.71 -7.41
N LEU A 45 -7.98 -1.16 -6.33
CA LEU A 45 -9.25 -1.59 -5.75
C LEU A 45 -10.26 -0.46 -5.92
N LEU A 46 -11.12 -0.55 -6.91
CA LEU A 46 -12.03 0.49 -7.39
C LEU A 46 -13.50 0.09 -7.27
N GLY A 47 -14.40 1.02 -7.50
CA GLY A 47 -15.84 0.78 -7.50
C GLY A 47 -16.64 1.95 -6.88
N PRO A 48 -17.96 1.94 -6.95
CA PRO A 48 -18.81 3.01 -6.44
C PRO A 48 -18.77 3.16 -4.92
N ASN A 49 -19.28 4.28 -4.41
CA ASN A 49 -19.40 4.50 -2.97
C ASN A 49 -20.32 3.45 -2.33
N GLY A 50 -19.90 2.94 -1.16
CA GLY A 50 -20.65 1.91 -0.45
C GLY A 50 -20.53 0.49 -1.03
N ALA A 51 -19.69 0.27 -2.06
CA ALA A 51 -19.47 -1.03 -2.67
C ALA A 51 -18.74 -2.05 -1.78
N GLY A 52 -18.09 -1.59 -0.70
CA GLY A 52 -17.32 -2.45 0.21
C GLY A 52 -15.80 -2.35 0.06
N LYS A 53 -15.27 -1.43 -0.79
CA LYS A 53 -13.84 -1.22 -1.03
C LYS A 53 -13.04 -1.02 0.26
N THR A 54 -13.35 0.05 0.99
CA THR A 54 -12.65 0.43 2.24
C THR A 54 -12.73 -0.70 3.27
N THR A 55 -13.88 -1.36 3.39
CA THR A 55 -14.03 -2.50 4.30
C THR A 55 -13.13 -3.66 3.88
N THR A 56 -13.10 -4.01 2.59
CA THR A 56 -12.21 -5.05 2.04
C THR A 56 -10.75 -4.68 2.28
N PHE A 57 -10.36 -3.47 1.94
CA PHE A 57 -9.02 -2.96 2.15
C PHE A 57 -8.59 -3.03 3.63
N TYR A 58 -9.44 -2.58 4.56
CA TYR A 58 -9.17 -2.62 5.99
C TYR A 58 -9.13 -4.04 6.56
N MET A 59 -9.86 -4.99 5.97
CA MET A 59 -9.72 -6.40 6.32
C MET A 59 -8.34 -6.93 5.93
N VAL A 60 -7.82 -6.53 4.75
CA VAL A 60 -6.47 -6.91 4.30
C VAL A 60 -5.39 -6.27 5.19
N VAL A 61 -5.53 -5.00 5.54
CA VAL A 61 -4.65 -4.30 6.49
C VAL A 61 -4.64 -4.96 7.87
N GLY A 62 -5.80 -5.46 8.32
CA GLY A 62 -6.01 -6.00 9.66
C GLY A 62 -6.59 -5.00 10.66
N LEU A 63 -7.15 -3.88 10.17
CA LEU A 63 -7.91 -2.92 10.96
C LEU A 63 -9.34 -3.38 11.21
N VAL A 64 -9.90 -4.15 10.29
CA VAL A 64 -11.23 -4.77 10.40
C VAL A 64 -11.07 -6.28 10.36
N ARG A 65 -11.72 -6.98 11.29
CA ARG A 65 -11.75 -8.44 11.29
C ARG A 65 -12.78 -8.92 10.26
N ALA A 66 -12.37 -9.81 9.37
CA ALA A 66 -13.27 -10.52 8.47
C ALA A 66 -14.16 -11.49 9.25
N ASP A 67 -15.40 -11.66 8.82
CA ASP A 67 -16.32 -12.65 9.41
C ASP A 67 -16.11 -14.03 8.79
N ALA A 68 -15.65 -14.08 7.52
CA ALA A 68 -15.26 -15.31 6.81
C ALA A 68 -14.25 -14.99 5.70
N GLY A 69 -13.64 -16.03 5.15
CA GLY A 69 -12.63 -15.95 4.12
C GLY A 69 -11.20 -15.94 4.68
N GLU A 70 -10.23 -15.96 3.78
CA GLU A 70 -8.83 -16.10 4.12
C GLU A 70 -8.01 -14.96 3.48
N ILE A 71 -6.94 -14.57 4.18
CA ILE A 71 -5.91 -13.67 3.68
C ILE A 71 -4.58 -14.35 3.96
N SER A 72 -3.73 -14.50 2.97
CA SER A 72 -2.41 -15.10 3.10
C SER A 72 -1.32 -14.27 2.41
N ILE A 73 -0.10 -14.39 2.91
CA ILE A 73 1.12 -13.89 2.29
C ILE A 73 2.02 -15.09 2.06
N ASP A 74 2.35 -15.38 0.80
CA ASP A 74 3.15 -16.54 0.40
C ASP A 74 2.60 -17.86 1.00
N GLY A 75 1.28 -18.04 0.97
CA GLY A 75 0.58 -19.21 1.52
C GLY A 75 0.48 -19.22 3.06
N VAL A 76 1.06 -18.24 3.75
CA VAL A 76 0.96 -18.16 5.23
C VAL A 76 -0.22 -17.30 5.62
N ALA A 77 -1.19 -17.89 6.35
CA ALA A 77 -2.40 -17.21 6.77
C ALA A 77 -2.13 -16.01 7.70
N VAL A 78 -2.76 -14.89 7.38
CA VAL A 78 -2.66 -13.63 8.15
C VAL A 78 -4.02 -13.10 8.61
N HIS A 79 -5.14 -13.66 8.18
CA HIS A 79 -6.49 -13.14 8.44
C HIS A 79 -6.85 -13.03 9.93
N GLY A 80 -6.30 -13.87 10.79
CA GLY A 80 -6.48 -13.80 12.25
C GLY A 80 -5.44 -12.94 12.98
N LYS A 81 -4.45 -12.38 12.27
CA LYS A 81 -3.33 -11.63 12.87
C LYS A 81 -3.63 -10.13 12.92
N PRO A 82 -3.29 -9.45 14.03
CA PRO A 82 -3.39 -8.00 14.12
C PRO A 82 -2.35 -7.32 13.22
N ILE A 83 -2.58 -6.03 12.91
CA ILE A 83 -1.78 -5.23 11.97
C ILE A 83 -0.26 -5.31 12.23
N HIS A 84 0.19 -5.24 13.50
CA HIS A 84 1.61 -5.28 13.83
C HIS A 84 2.27 -6.64 13.52
N GLN A 85 1.51 -7.75 13.59
CA GLN A 85 2.01 -9.06 13.18
C GLN A 85 2.05 -9.18 11.65
N ARG A 86 1.05 -8.63 10.94
CA ARG A 86 1.07 -8.55 9.48
C ARG A 86 2.24 -7.71 8.98
N ALA A 87 2.57 -6.61 9.67
CA ALA A 87 3.73 -5.77 9.35
C ALA A 87 5.04 -6.58 9.43
N ARG A 88 5.22 -7.40 10.46
CA ARG A 88 6.38 -8.31 10.59
C ARG A 88 6.42 -9.41 9.52
N MET A 89 5.30 -9.69 8.88
CA MET A 89 5.18 -10.62 7.75
C MET A 89 5.33 -9.93 6.39
N GLY A 90 5.66 -8.65 6.38
CA GLY A 90 5.96 -7.89 5.19
C GLY A 90 4.77 -7.12 4.60
N LEU A 91 3.69 -6.88 5.35
CA LEU A 91 2.56 -6.07 4.92
C LEU A 91 2.61 -4.68 5.56
N SER A 92 2.96 -3.65 4.82
CA SER A 92 2.95 -2.26 5.29
C SER A 92 1.67 -1.53 4.88
N TYR A 93 1.27 -0.55 5.68
CA TYR A 93 0.08 0.26 5.43
C TYR A 93 0.41 1.75 5.53
N LEU A 94 0.02 2.49 4.52
CA LEU A 94 0.07 3.94 4.49
C LEU A 94 -1.36 4.51 4.47
N PRO A 95 -1.81 5.11 5.57
CA PRO A 95 -3.12 5.73 5.65
C PRO A 95 -3.22 6.98 4.77
N GLN A 96 -4.46 7.41 4.52
CA GLN A 96 -4.78 8.68 3.88
C GLN A 96 -4.29 9.85 4.73
N GLU A 97 -4.53 9.81 6.06
CA GLU A 97 -4.09 10.84 6.97
C GLU A 97 -2.58 10.75 7.26
N ALA A 98 -1.97 11.92 7.48
CA ALA A 98 -0.56 12.01 7.79
C ALA A 98 -0.19 11.22 9.05
N SER A 99 0.72 10.26 8.89
CA SER A 99 1.17 9.34 9.95
C SER A 99 2.54 9.72 10.55
N ILE A 100 3.11 10.84 10.13
CA ILE A 100 4.44 11.29 10.58
C ILE A 100 4.48 11.61 12.07
N PHE A 101 5.56 11.28 12.75
CA PHE A 101 5.79 11.66 14.15
C PHE A 101 6.15 13.15 14.25
N ARG A 102 5.16 13.98 14.58
CA ARG A 102 5.26 15.46 14.50
C ARG A 102 6.34 16.08 15.38
N LYS A 103 6.74 15.41 16.48
CA LYS A 103 7.77 15.90 17.42
C LYS A 103 9.19 15.51 17.03
N LEU A 104 9.35 14.71 15.99
CA LEU A 104 10.64 14.21 15.50
C LEU A 104 11.02 14.91 14.22
N ASN A 105 12.34 15.00 13.93
CA ASN A 105 12.84 15.38 12.62
C ASN A 105 12.74 14.21 11.61
N VAL A 106 13.15 14.41 10.36
CA VAL A 106 13.07 13.40 9.30
C VAL A 106 13.89 12.16 9.64
N ALA A 107 15.15 12.33 10.05
CA ALA A 107 16.03 11.23 10.39
C ALA A 107 15.49 10.43 11.58
N GLU A 108 15.03 11.10 12.62
CA GLU A 108 14.44 10.47 13.81
C GLU A 108 13.16 9.69 13.47
N ASN A 109 12.33 10.20 12.57
CA ASN A 109 11.14 9.50 12.07
C ASN A 109 11.46 8.14 11.46
N ILE A 110 12.49 8.08 10.63
CA ILE A 110 12.92 6.84 9.97
C ILE A 110 13.65 5.93 10.96
N ARG A 111 14.57 6.49 11.74
CA ARG A 111 15.35 5.79 12.77
C ARG A 111 14.44 5.06 13.76
N ALA A 112 13.39 5.70 14.28
CA ALA A 112 12.45 5.10 15.23
C ALA A 112 11.85 3.78 14.72
N VAL A 113 11.67 3.63 13.40
CA VAL A 113 11.20 2.38 12.80
C VAL A 113 12.34 1.38 12.61
N LEU A 114 13.54 1.84 12.21
CA LEU A 114 14.71 0.97 12.04
C LEU A 114 15.17 0.33 13.35
N GLU A 115 15.07 1.05 14.47
CA GLU A 115 15.41 0.57 15.82
C GLU A 115 14.52 -0.61 16.27
N LEU A 116 13.31 -0.72 15.74
CA LEU A 116 12.38 -1.82 16.01
C LEU A 116 12.63 -3.06 15.14
N GLN A 117 13.54 -2.96 14.14
CA GLN A 117 13.83 -4.08 13.24
C GLN A 117 14.81 -5.06 13.88
N ILE A 118 14.59 -6.33 13.55
CA ILE A 118 15.44 -7.45 13.97
C ILE A 118 16.28 -7.88 12.77
N GLY A 119 17.57 -8.01 12.98
CA GLY A 119 18.50 -8.51 11.97
C GLY A 119 18.32 -10.00 11.68
N ALA A 120 19.01 -10.50 10.66
CA ALA A 120 18.99 -11.91 10.28
C ALA A 120 19.53 -12.85 11.39
N ASP A 121 20.30 -12.31 12.33
CA ASP A 121 20.82 -13.01 13.51
C ASP A 121 19.81 -13.05 14.68
N GLY A 122 18.58 -12.56 14.47
CA GLY A 122 17.53 -12.50 15.50
C GLY A 122 17.73 -11.41 16.56
N LYS A 123 18.72 -10.51 16.38
CA LYS A 123 19.02 -9.41 17.31
C LYS A 123 18.59 -8.06 16.76
N PRO A 124 18.38 -7.04 17.61
CA PRO A 124 18.17 -5.68 17.17
C PRO A 124 19.30 -5.18 16.27
N LEU A 125 18.97 -4.34 15.29
CA LEU A 125 19.98 -3.78 14.39
C LEU A 125 21.00 -2.94 15.18
N LYS A 126 22.28 -3.07 14.82
CA LYS A 126 23.34 -2.24 15.39
C LYS A 126 23.28 -0.81 14.84
N ASN A 127 23.70 0.18 15.62
CA ASN A 127 23.67 1.60 15.25
C ASN A 127 24.31 1.89 13.87
N GLY A 128 25.44 1.27 13.54
CA GLY A 128 26.08 1.44 12.22
C GLY A 128 25.21 0.98 11.06
N VAL A 129 24.50 -0.15 11.23
CA VAL A 129 23.54 -0.67 10.22
C VAL A 129 22.30 0.23 10.12
N ILE A 130 21.83 0.77 11.26
CA ILE A 130 20.72 1.73 11.27
C ILE A 130 21.08 2.99 10.49
N GLU A 131 22.28 3.56 10.72
CA GLU A 131 22.74 4.75 10.00
C GLU A 131 22.88 4.50 8.50
N GLU A 132 23.44 3.37 8.11
CA GLU A 132 23.59 2.99 6.72
C GLU A 132 22.22 2.89 6.02
N LYS A 133 21.27 2.16 6.63
CA LYS A 133 19.90 2.04 6.11
C LYS A 133 19.16 3.37 6.08
N LEU A 134 19.34 4.21 7.11
CA LEU A 134 18.76 5.54 7.17
C LEU A 134 19.26 6.41 6.00
N ASN A 135 20.57 6.46 5.79
CA ASN A 135 21.16 7.22 4.68
C ASN A 135 20.68 6.72 3.31
N GLN A 136 20.57 5.41 3.15
CA GLN A 136 20.06 4.81 1.92
C GLN A 136 18.60 5.21 1.67
N LEU A 137 17.73 5.16 2.68
CA LEU A 137 16.32 5.56 2.54
C LEU A 137 16.16 7.05 2.25
N LEU A 138 16.98 7.91 2.87
CA LEU A 138 16.99 9.34 2.57
C LEU A 138 17.39 9.58 1.11
N HIS A 139 18.41 8.88 0.61
CA HIS A 139 18.88 8.98 -0.78
C HIS A 139 17.82 8.45 -1.75
N ASP A 140 17.29 7.26 -1.52
CA ASP A 140 16.30 6.59 -2.37
C ASP A 140 15.06 7.46 -2.63
N LEU A 141 14.68 8.27 -1.64
CA LEU A 141 13.50 9.14 -1.73
C LEU A 141 13.86 10.63 -1.94
N SER A 142 15.15 10.94 -2.20
CA SER A 142 15.66 12.30 -2.47
C SER A 142 15.28 13.30 -1.38
N ILE A 143 15.45 12.90 -0.10
CA ILE A 143 15.17 13.71 1.08
C ILE A 143 16.40 13.91 2.00
N GLU A 144 17.61 13.70 1.48
CA GLU A 144 18.86 13.85 2.25
C GLU A 144 18.99 15.26 2.85
N LYS A 145 18.62 16.28 2.08
CA LYS A 145 18.68 17.69 2.50
C LYS A 145 17.71 18.03 3.63
N LEU A 146 16.71 17.18 3.84
CA LEU A 146 15.69 17.35 4.84
C LEU A 146 15.99 16.57 6.14
N ARG A 147 17.14 15.89 6.21
CA ARG A 147 17.52 14.99 7.31
C ARG A 147 17.16 15.53 8.69
N ASP A 148 17.53 16.76 8.97
CA ASP A 148 17.37 17.41 10.28
C ASP A 148 16.15 18.36 10.34
N SER A 149 15.35 18.41 9.26
CA SER A 149 14.16 19.24 9.20
C SER A 149 13.07 18.70 10.15
N PRO A 150 12.45 19.56 10.97
CA PRO A 150 11.36 19.15 11.84
C PRO A 150 10.13 18.76 10.99
N ALA A 151 9.44 17.69 11.38
CA ALA A 151 8.31 17.16 10.64
C ALA A 151 7.20 18.18 10.29
N PRO A 152 6.87 19.17 11.16
CA PRO A 152 5.86 20.18 10.83
C PRO A 152 6.26 21.18 9.75
N ALA A 153 7.56 21.29 9.44
CA ALA A 153 8.06 22.21 8.41
C ALA A 153 8.01 21.62 6.99
N LEU A 154 7.69 20.34 6.87
CA LEU A 154 7.66 19.64 5.57
C LEU A 154 6.42 20.01 4.77
N SER A 155 6.61 20.22 3.46
CA SER A 155 5.51 20.24 2.50
C SER A 155 4.76 18.91 2.45
N GLY A 156 3.59 18.87 1.81
CA GLY A 156 2.81 17.65 1.67
C GLY A 156 3.58 16.51 0.98
N GLY A 157 4.25 16.82 -0.14
CA GLY A 157 5.05 15.84 -0.89
C GLY A 157 6.29 15.36 -0.12
N GLU A 158 7.01 16.26 0.56
CA GLU A 158 8.15 15.88 1.41
C GLU A 158 7.72 14.98 2.55
N ARG A 159 6.61 15.33 3.22
CA ARG A 159 6.02 14.52 4.28
C ARG A 159 5.67 13.12 3.77
N ARG A 160 5.04 13.01 2.61
CA ARG A 160 4.68 11.73 2.01
C ARG A 160 5.92 10.87 1.73
N ARG A 161 7.01 11.47 1.24
CA ARG A 161 8.28 10.75 1.05
C ARG A 161 8.86 10.22 2.36
N VAL A 162 8.79 10.99 3.45
CA VAL A 162 9.22 10.52 4.78
C VAL A 162 8.36 9.37 5.30
N GLU A 163 7.04 9.43 5.13
CA GLU A 163 6.13 8.35 5.50
C GLU A 163 6.42 7.06 4.74
N ILE A 164 6.76 7.17 3.46
CA ILE A 164 7.16 6.03 2.64
C ILE A 164 8.53 5.50 3.05
N ALA A 165 9.51 6.38 3.39
CA ALA A 165 10.78 5.95 3.95
C ALA A 165 10.58 5.12 5.22
N ARG A 166 9.67 5.54 6.09
CA ARG A 166 9.30 4.78 7.30
C ARG A 166 8.67 3.43 6.97
N ALA A 167 7.78 3.39 5.98
CA ALA A 167 7.20 2.13 5.52
C ALA A 167 8.28 1.20 4.96
N LEU A 168 9.19 1.70 4.14
CA LEU A 168 10.31 0.94 3.57
C LEU A 168 11.32 0.46 4.63
N ALA A 169 11.47 1.19 5.74
CA ALA A 169 12.32 0.78 6.86
C ALA A 169 11.92 -0.59 7.45
N THR A 170 10.66 -1.01 7.29
CA THR A 170 10.18 -2.34 7.69
C THR A 170 10.49 -3.43 6.68
N GLN A 171 11.09 -3.12 5.53
CA GLN A 171 11.38 -4.02 4.41
C GLN A 171 10.12 -4.79 3.94
N PRO A 172 9.06 -4.09 3.54
CA PRO A 172 7.80 -4.73 3.20
C PRO A 172 7.88 -5.49 1.88
N ARG A 173 7.11 -6.57 1.78
CA ARG A 173 6.83 -7.26 0.50
C ARG A 173 5.66 -6.62 -0.23
N PHE A 174 4.71 -6.12 0.54
CA PHE A 174 3.49 -5.46 0.04
C PHE A 174 3.24 -4.16 0.80
N ILE A 175 2.83 -3.13 0.08
CA ILE A 175 2.40 -1.85 0.66
C ILE A 175 0.96 -1.58 0.24
N LEU A 176 0.11 -1.26 1.21
CA LEU A 176 -1.27 -0.87 1.00
C LEU A 176 -1.37 0.65 1.13
N LEU A 177 -1.84 1.33 0.06
CA LEU A 177 -2.01 2.77 -0.01
C LEU A 177 -3.50 3.13 0.03
N ASP A 178 -3.90 3.86 1.05
CA ASP A 178 -5.29 4.30 1.24
C ASP A 178 -5.44 5.73 0.71
N GLU A 179 -6.20 5.87 -0.37
CA GLU A 179 -6.53 7.13 -1.03
C GLU A 179 -5.34 8.09 -1.23
N PRO A 180 -4.24 7.64 -1.87
CA PRO A 180 -3.02 8.44 -1.98
C PRO A 180 -3.19 9.71 -2.83
N PHE A 181 -4.21 9.81 -3.69
CA PHE A 181 -4.49 10.96 -4.55
C PHE A 181 -5.57 11.88 -3.99
N ALA A 182 -6.16 11.56 -2.83
CA ALA A 182 -7.25 12.34 -2.27
C ALA A 182 -6.77 13.73 -1.80
N GLY A 183 -7.38 14.78 -2.34
CA GLY A 183 -7.12 16.16 -1.91
C GLY A 183 -5.73 16.70 -2.25
N VAL A 184 -5.01 16.07 -3.19
CA VAL A 184 -3.69 16.54 -3.63
C VAL A 184 -3.77 17.31 -4.96
N ASP A 185 -2.85 18.23 -5.17
CA ASP A 185 -2.74 18.96 -6.42
C ASP A 185 -2.09 18.12 -7.54
N PRO A 186 -2.22 18.52 -8.83
CA PRO A 186 -1.69 17.74 -9.95
C PRO A 186 -0.19 17.47 -9.91
N ILE A 187 0.60 18.36 -9.31
CA ILE A 187 2.06 18.19 -9.19
C ILE A 187 2.33 17.06 -8.18
N ALA A 188 1.63 17.09 -7.05
CA ALA A 188 1.75 16.05 -6.03
C ALA A 188 1.28 14.67 -6.54
N VAL A 189 0.27 14.62 -7.43
CA VAL A 189 -0.14 13.37 -8.10
C VAL A 189 1.04 12.75 -8.86
N ILE A 190 1.77 13.54 -9.66
CA ILE A 190 2.94 13.05 -10.43
C ILE A 190 4.03 12.52 -9.48
N GLU A 191 4.26 13.19 -8.36
CA GLU A 191 5.22 12.71 -7.35
C GLU A 191 4.79 11.38 -6.74
N ILE A 192 3.52 11.23 -6.38
CA ILE A 192 2.98 9.96 -5.84
C ILE A 192 3.10 8.84 -6.87
N GLN A 193 2.78 9.10 -8.14
CA GLN A 193 2.93 8.14 -9.24
C GLN A 193 4.39 7.68 -9.40
N ARG A 194 5.36 8.60 -9.32
CA ARG A 194 6.80 8.28 -9.33
C ARG A 194 7.20 7.38 -8.16
N ILE A 195 6.68 7.67 -6.98
CA ILE A 195 6.94 6.86 -5.78
C ILE A 195 6.36 5.44 -5.94
N ILE A 196 5.15 5.31 -6.47
CA ILE A 196 4.53 4.00 -6.72
C ILE A 196 5.36 3.22 -7.77
N GLY A 197 5.82 3.88 -8.83
CA GLY A 197 6.74 3.29 -9.81
C GLY A 197 8.07 2.84 -9.16
N PHE A 198 8.61 3.63 -8.23
CA PHE A 198 9.78 3.27 -7.46
C PHE A 198 9.54 2.03 -6.57
N LEU A 199 8.41 1.94 -5.86
CA LEU A 199 8.04 0.76 -5.06
C LEU A 199 7.97 -0.49 -5.95
N LYS A 200 7.28 -0.38 -7.09
CA LYS A 200 7.18 -1.45 -8.08
C LYS A 200 8.56 -1.92 -8.58
N SER A 201 9.46 -0.99 -8.93
CA SER A 201 10.81 -1.31 -9.42
C SER A 201 11.67 -2.03 -8.37
N ARG A 202 11.33 -1.87 -7.09
CA ARG A 202 11.92 -2.59 -5.96
C ARG A 202 11.31 -3.99 -5.75
N GLY A 203 10.39 -4.42 -6.59
CA GLY A 203 9.69 -5.70 -6.46
C GLY A 203 8.59 -5.70 -5.39
N ILE A 204 8.24 -4.54 -4.82
CA ILE A 204 7.20 -4.43 -3.80
C ILE A 204 5.83 -4.46 -4.49
N GLY A 205 4.94 -5.37 -4.07
CA GLY A 205 3.55 -5.37 -4.50
C GLY A 205 2.78 -4.22 -3.86
N VAL A 206 1.95 -3.53 -4.63
CA VAL A 206 1.20 -2.36 -4.15
C VAL A 206 -0.29 -2.58 -4.36
N LEU A 207 -1.09 -2.47 -3.29
CA LEU A 207 -2.54 -2.41 -3.37
C LEU A 207 -3.00 -0.99 -3.06
N ILE A 208 -3.77 -0.40 -3.96
CA ILE A 208 -4.21 0.99 -3.85
C ILE A 208 -5.74 1.04 -3.89
N THR A 209 -6.34 1.86 -3.03
CA THR A 209 -7.73 2.30 -3.18
C THR A 209 -7.77 3.83 -3.27
N ASP A 210 -8.57 4.35 -4.20
CA ASP A 210 -8.76 5.80 -4.39
C ASP A 210 -10.07 6.08 -5.12
N HIS A 211 -10.53 7.33 -5.03
CA HIS A 211 -11.69 7.84 -5.77
C HIS A 211 -11.30 8.39 -7.14
N ASN A 212 -10.03 8.72 -7.36
CA ASN A 212 -9.53 9.27 -8.60
C ASN A 212 -9.21 8.15 -9.61
N VAL A 213 -10.25 7.73 -10.33
CA VAL A 213 -10.21 6.57 -11.23
C VAL A 213 -9.15 6.70 -12.32
N ARG A 214 -9.01 7.90 -12.92
CA ARG A 214 -8.05 8.12 -14.02
C ARG A 214 -6.61 7.94 -13.55
N GLU A 215 -6.26 8.58 -12.43
CA GLU A 215 -4.94 8.50 -11.86
C GLU A 215 -4.61 7.06 -11.43
N MET A 216 -5.59 6.36 -10.87
CA MET A 216 -5.47 4.96 -10.49
C MET A 216 -5.23 4.05 -11.68
N LEU A 217 -6.10 4.10 -12.70
CA LEU A 217 -5.96 3.26 -13.89
C LEU A 217 -4.69 3.59 -14.68
N GLY A 218 -4.19 4.84 -14.59
CA GLY A 218 -2.94 5.26 -15.24
C GLY A 218 -1.68 4.63 -14.67
N ILE A 219 -1.72 4.07 -13.45
CA ILE A 219 -0.54 3.51 -12.78
C ILE A 219 -0.67 2.03 -12.43
N CYS A 220 -1.88 1.48 -12.45
CA CYS A 220 -2.11 0.08 -12.13
C CYS A 220 -1.74 -0.84 -13.28
N ASP A 221 -1.18 -2.00 -12.95
CA ASP A 221 -1.03 -3.12 -13.90
C ASP A 221 -2.36 -3.86 -14.07
N ARG A 222 -3.13 -3.93 -12.97
CA ARG A 222 -4.42 -4.62 -12.90
C ARG A 222 -5.33 -3.93 -11.88
N ALA A 223 -6.64 -4.03 -12.07
CA ALA A 223 -7.61 -3.50 -11.14
C ALA A 223 -8.76 -4.48 -10.88
N TYR A 224 -9.29 -4.38 -9.66
CA TYR A 224 -10.53 -5.04 -9.25
C TYR A 224 -11.61 -3.97 -9.08
N ILE A 225 -12.74 -4.19 -9.71
CA ILE A 225 -13.93 -3.36 -9.52
C ILE A 225 -14.87 -4.07 -8.55
N ILE A 226 -15.06 -3.46 -7.37
CA ILE A 226 -16.05 -3.97 -6.40
C ILE A 226 -17.37 -3.26 -6.60
N SER A 227 -18.44 -4.03 -6.66
CA SER A 227 -19.82 -3.57 -6.66
C SER A 227 -20.65 -4.47 -5.75
N GLU A 228 -21.51 -3.89 -4.93
CA GLU A 228 -22.41 -4.59 -4.01
C GLU A 228 -21.74 -5.68 -3.15
N GLY A 229 -20.51 -5.46 -2.73
CA GLY A 229 -19.75 -6.37 -1.88
C GLY A 229 -19.15 -7.60 -2.60
N ARG A 230 -19.07 -7.58 -3.94
CA ARG A 230 -18.46 -8.62 -4.78
C ARG A 230 -17.52 -8.00 -5.80
N VAL A 231 -16.60 -8.79 -6.33
CA VAL A 231 -15.82 -8.40 -7.52
C VAL A 231 -16.75 -8.45 -8.73
N LEU A 232 -16.97 -7.30 -9.36
CA LEU A 232 -17.73 -7.16 -10.60
C LEU A 232 -16.86 -7.46 -11.82
N ALA A 233 -15.62 -6.98 -11.81
CA ALA A 233 -14.65 -7.18 -12.89
C ALA A 233 -13.23 -7.16 -12.34
N GLU A 234 -12.34 -7.86 -13.02
CA GLU A 234 -10.90 -7.87 -12.82
C GLU A 234 -10.24 -7.82 -14.20
N GLY A 235 -9.16 -7.08 -14.33
CA GLY A 235 -8.39 -7.01 -15.57
C GLY A 235 -7.40 -5.86 -15.60
N THR A 236 -6.72 -5.71 -16.73
CA THR A 236 -5.89 -4.55 -17.05
C THR A 236 -6.74 -3.28 -17.13
N PRO A 237 -6.13 -2.08 -16.99
CA PRO A 237 -6.85 -0.82 -17.16
C PRO A 237 -7.68 -0.74 -18.45
N ALA A 238 -7.15 -1.24 -19.57
CA ALA A 238 -7.87 -1.26 -20.85
C ALA A 238 -9.13 -2.16 -20.79
N GLU A 239 -9.01 -3.38 -20.28
CA GLU A 239 -10.13 -4.31 -20.12
C GLU A 239 -11.20 -3.75 -19.18
N ILE A 240 -10.80 -3.08 -18.09
CA ILE A 240 -11.71 -2.42 -17.14
C ILE A 240 -12.51 -1.30 -17.82
N VAL A 241 -11.84 -0.44 -18.61
CA VAL A 241 -12.49 0.68 -19.30
C VAL A 241 -13.43 0.20 -20.41
N GLU A 242 -13.15 -0.91 -21.07
CA GLU A 242 -13.99 -1.50 -22.11
C GLU A 242 -15.16 -2.32 -21.56
N ASN A 243 -15.10 -2.74 -20.31
CA ASN A 243 -16.12 -3.60 -19.70
C ASN A 243 -17.48 -2.89 -19.59
N ALA A 244 -18.49 -3.42 -20.26
CA ALA A 244 -19.83 -2.82 -20.33
C ALA A 244 -20.51 -2.69 -18.96
N ASP A 245 -20.36 -3.68 -18.08
CA ASP A 245 -20.95 -3.64 -16.74
C ASP A 245 -20.24 -2.61 -15.84
N VAL A 246 -18.92 -2.49 -15.95
CA VAL A 246 -18.13 -1.49 -15.24
C VAL A 246 -18.54 -0.07 -15.70
N ARG A 247 -18.69 0.14 -17.00
CA ARG A 247 -19.16 1.43 -17.55
C ARG A 247 -20.54 1.77 -17.04
N ARG A 248 -21.48 0.83 -17.08
CA ARG A 248 -22.87 1.03 -16.64
C ARG A 248 -22.96 1.35 -15.14
N VAL A 249 -22.18 0.68 -14.29
CA VAL A 249 -22.32 0.73 -12.83
C VAL A 249 -21.42 1.77 -12.17
N TYR A 250 -20.26 2.09 -12.79
CA TYR A 250 -19.23 2.87 -12.13
C TYR A 250 -18.62 4.01 -12.96
N LEU A 251 -18.12 3.73 -14.17
CA LEU A 251 -17.38 4.73 -14.94
C LEU A 251 -18.28 5.73 -15.68
N GLY A 252 -19.47 5.31 -16.09
CA GLY A 252 -20.32 6.04 -17.02
C GLY A 252 -19.94 5.81 -18.49
N GLU A 253 -20.91 5.96 -19.39
CA GLU A 253 -20.75 5.64 -20.83
C GLU A 253 -19.70 6.49 -21.55
N HIS A 254 -19.49 7.73 -21.07
CA HIS A 254 -18.59 8.70 -21.69
C HIS A 254 -17.19 8.75 -21.06
N PHE A 255 -16.88 7.83 -20.13
CA PHE A 255 -15.55 7.78 -19.51
C PHE A 255 -14.47 7.51 -20.56
N ARG A 256 -13.38 8.32 -20.53
CA ARG A 256 -12.16 8.16 -21.34
C ARG A 256 -10.95 8.31 -20.43
N MET A 257 -9.92 7.50 -20.66
CA MET A 257 -8.59 7.63 -20.05
C MET A 257 -7.90 8.92 -20.52
#